data_7101150ccd13f70f93243f240771c3a7
#
_entry.id   7101150ccd13f70f93243f240771c3a7
#
_cell.length_a   1.000
_cell.length_b   1.000
_cell.length_c   1.000
_cell.angle_alpha   90.00
_cell.angle_beta   90.00
_cell.angle_gamma   90.00
#
_symmetry.space_group_name_H-M   'P 1'
#
loop_
_entity.id
_entity.type
_entity.pdbx_description
1 polymer ?
#
loop_
_entity_poly.entity_id
_entity_poly.type
_entity_poly.pdbx_seq_one_letter_code
_entity_poly.pdbx_strand_id
1 'polypeptide(L)'
;MAHELRDVAPGLWLWRVEHPDWAPELEWERIVTSTCVESDGEVAVLDPLAPPDDAAEVWERLDAHPPTLAVVLKPDHVRDVDLFARRYDVRAFGPSLFWPGDVPETDLEGIEPGSELPGGLVALYDGRGRNETPLWLPEQRALVFADGLTAPGGELRVWSTPWHEERALPALRALLELPFERVIVSHGEPVHDRAAYERALELPPWSG
;
A
#
# COMPACT_ATOMS: atom_id res chain seq x y z
N MET A 1 -9.75 15.21 13.54
CA MET A 1 -10.13 14.29 12.44
C MET A 1 -9.99 12.87 12.94
N ALA A 2 -10.75 11.91 12.43
CA ALA A 2 -10.59 10.53 12.88
C ALA A 2 -9.28 9.97 12.31
N HIS A 3 -8.40 9.49 13.16
CA HIS A 3 -7.21 8.75 12.78
C HIS A 3 -7.16 7.44 13.58
N GLU A 4 -6.43 6.47 13.05
CA GLU A 4 -6.23 5.17 13.68
C GLU A 4 -4.75 4.81 13.58
N LEU A 5 -4.20 4.29 14.67
CA LEU A 5 -2.88 3.65 14.71
C LEU A 5 -3.07 2.19 15.11
N ARG A 6 -2.56 1.24 14.31
CA ARG A 6 -2.78 -0.18 14.53
C ARG A 6 -1.50 -0.99 14.33
N ASP A 7 -1.16 -1.81 15.32
CA ASP A 7 -0.16 -2.87 15.15
C ASP A 7 -0.81 -4.06 14.43
N VAL A 8 -0.10 -4.59 13.41
CA VAL A 8 -0.57 -5.73 12.59
C VAL A 8 0.23 -6.99 12.93
N ALA A 9 1.55 -6.86 13.05
CA ALA A 9 2.48 -7.93 13.42
C ALA A 9 3.77 -7.29 13.96
N PRO A 10 4.69 -8.05 14.56
CA PRO A 10 6.00 -7.52 14.91
C PRO A 10 6.67 -6.85 13.69
N GLY A 11 7.13 -5.61 13.84
CA GLY A 11 7.72 -4.83 12.75
C GLY A 11 6.74 -4.41 11.64
N LEU A 12 5.43 -4.53 11.84
CA LEU A 12 4.42 -4.15 10.85
C LEU A 12 3.26 -3.44 11.53
N TRP A 13 3.04 -2.19 11.18
CA TRP A 13 1.96 -1.38 11.69
C TRP A 13 1.44 -0.44 10.60
N LEU A 14 0.31 0.15 10.82
CA LEU A 14 -0.33 1.07 9.88
C LEU A 14 -0.94 2.26 10.63
N TRP A 15 -1.13 3.33 9.90
CA TRP A 15 -2.00 4.42 10.32
C TRP A 15 -3.02 4.71 9.23
N ARG A 16 -4.17 5.24 9.66
CA ARG A 16 -5.27 5.59 8.78
C ARG A 16 -5.73 7.00 9.07
N VAL A 17 -5.90 7.76 8.02
CA VAL A 17 -6.31 9.16 8.10
C VAL A 17 -7.28 9.50 6.97
N GLU A 18 -8.01 10.57 7.14
CA GLU A 18 -8.87 11.11 6.09
C GLU A 18 -8.00 11.70 4.96
N HIS A 19 -8.28 11.28 3.72
CA HIS A 19 -7.58 11.83 2.56
C HIS A 19 -8.05 13.27 2.28
N PRO A 20 -7.15 14.24 2.14
CA PRO A 20 -7.52 15.65 2.00
C PRO A 20 -8.34 15.96 0.74
N ASP A 21 -8.10 15.22 -0.33
CA ASP A 21 -8.78 15.40 -1.63
C ASP A 21 -10.02 14.53 -1.78
N TRP A 22 -10.45 13.83 -0.71
CA TRP A 22 -11.66 13.02 -0.80
C TRP A 22 -12.92 13.88 -0.90
N ALA A 23 -13.82 13.45 -1.79
CA ALA A 23 -15.16 14.04 -1.95
C ALA A 23 -16.23 12.93 -2.01
N PRO A 24 -17.49 13.22 -1.61
CA PRO A 24 -18.55 12.21 -1.51
C PRO A 24 -18.91 11.49 -2.81
N GLU A 25 -18.56 12.05 -3.95
CA GLU A 25 -18.77 11.51 -5.30
C GLU A 25 -17.69 10.54 -5.76
N LEU A 26 -16.63 10.36 -4.97
CA LEU A 26 -15.52 9.44 -5.28
C LEU A 26 -15.90 8.00 -4.90
N GLU A 27 -15.45 7.05 -5.71
CA GLU A 27 -15.76 5.63 -5.57
C GLU A 27 -14.96 4.91 -4.45
N TRP A 28 -14.00 5.60 -3.81
CA TRP A 28 -13.18 5.05 -2.74
C TRP A 28 -13.50 5.69 -1.39
N GLU A 29 -13.17 5.00 -0.31
CA GLU A 29 -13.51 5.42 1.05
C GLU A 29 -12.61 6.57 1.53
N ARG A 30 -13.22 7.51 2.28
CA ARG A 30 -12.57 8.70 2.82
C ARG A 30 -11.32 8.43 3.63
N ILE A 31 -11.32 7.34 4.39
CA ILE A 31 -10.20 6.95 5.25
C ILE A 31 -9.28 6.02 4.48
N VAL A 32 -8.02 6.42 4.34
CA VAL A 32 -7.01 5.64 3.63
C VAL A 32 -5.93 5.16 4.57
N THR A 33 -5.25 4.09 4.18
CA THR A 33 -4.21 3.43 4.96
C THR A 33 -2.83 3.76 4.39
N SER A 34 -1.90 4.05 5.29
CA SER A 34 -0.46 4.03 5.05
C SER A 34 0.17 2.98 5.94
N THR A 35 1.20 2.30 5.47
CA THR A 35 1.81 1.17 6.18
C THR A 35 3.28 1.45 6.49
N CYS A 36 3.72 1.05 7.68
CA CYS A 36 5.12 1.06 8.07
C CYS A 36 5.59 -0.36 8.34
N VAL A 37 6.74 -0.73 7.78
CA VAL A 37 7.36 -2.04 7.96
C VAL A 37 8.83 -1.90 8.37
N GLU A 38 9.20 -2.61 9.41
CA GLU A 38 10.57 -2.75 9.90
C GLU A 38 11.06 -4.15 9.51
N SER A 39 12.06 -4.25 8.65
CA SER A 39 12.55 -5.52 8.13
C SER A 39 14.03 -5.39 7.76
N ASP A 40 14.84 -6.36 8.13
CA ASP A 40 16.28 -6.45 7.83
C ASP A 40 17.06 -5.13 8.11
N GLY A 41 16.71 -4.45 9.21
CA GLY A 41 17.34 -3.20 9.63
C GLY A 41 16.89 -1.94 8.90
N GLU A 42 15.95 -2.05 7.97
CA GLU A 42 15.32 -0.93 7.29
C GLU A 42 13.92 -0.65 7.86
N VAL A 43 13.49 0.59 7.76
CA VAL A 43 12.13 1.05 8.09
C VAL A 43 11.52 1.68 6.86
N ALA A 44 10.56 0.99 6.25
CA ALA A 44 9.90 1.46 5.04
C ALA A 44 8.51 2.01 5.35
N VAL A 45 8.17 3.18 4.80
CA VAL A 45 6.80 3.69 4.75
C VAL A 45 6.22 3.52 3.36
N LEU A 46 5.04 2.90 3.28
CA LEU A 46 4.39 2.53 2.02
C LEU A 46 3.14 3.40 1.81
N ASP A 47 3.04 4.04 0.63
CA ASP A 47 1.99 4.98 0.26
C ASP A 47 1.73 6.02 1.37
N PRO A 48 2.76 6.75 1.86
CA PRO A 48 2.65 7.54 3.07
C PRO A 48 1.79 8.80 2.87
N LEU A 49 0.68 8.88 3.59
CA LEU A 49 -0.10 10.10 3.78
C LEU A 49 0.23 10.70 5.15
N ALA A 50 0.55 11.98 5.19
CA ALA A 50 0.96 12.66 6.42
C ALA A 50 -0.12 12.59 7.50
N PRO A 51 0.19 12.10 8.71
CA PRO A 51 -0.73 12.19 9.82
C PRO A 51 -1.05 13.66 10.13
N PRO A 52 -2.32 13.99 10.42
CA PRO A 52 -2.69 15.34 10.82
C PRO A 52 -2.06 15.72 12.18
N ASP A 53 -2.04 17.03 12.49
CA ASP A 53 -1.40 17.55 13.71
C ASP A 53 -1.97 16.94 15.00
N ASP A 54 -3.24 16.53 15.01
CA ASP A 54 -3.90 15.87 16.15
C ASP A 54 -3.61 14.36 16.27
N ALA A 55 -2.84 13.79 15.36
CA ALA A 55 -2.36 12.41 15.40
C ALA A 55 -0.88 12.34 15.87
N ALA A 56 -0.58 12.99 16.98
CA ALA A 56 0.78 13.14 17.50
C ALA A 56 1.47 11.78 17.75
N GLU A 57 0.72 10.75 18.18
CA GLU A 57 1.25 9.41 18.46
C GLU A 57 1.80 8.71 17.21
N VAL A 58 1.29 9.02 16.02
CA VAL A 58 1.83 8.47 14.76
C VAL A 58 3.19 9.10 14.48
N TRP A 59 3.28 10.44 14.61
CA TRP A 59 4.55 11.15 14.44
C TRP A 59 5.59 10.74 15.47
N GLU A 60 5.19 10.60 16.75
CA GLU A 60 6.08 10.14 17.82
C GLU A 60 6.66 8.76 17.53
N ARG A 61 5.83 7.86 16.97
CA ARG A 61 6.30 6.52 16.58
C ARG A 61 7.23 6.54 15.39
N LEU A 62 6.92 7.32 14.36
CA LEU A 62 7.79 7.54 13.20
C LEU A 62 9.13 8.17 13.60
N ASP A 63 9.11 9.14 14.50
CA ASP A 63 10.33 9.83 14.96
C ASP A 63 11.17 8.95 15.92
N ALA A 64 10.53 8.02 16.65
CA ALA A 64 11.23 7.05 17.49
C ALA A 64 11.96 5.97 16.68
N HIS A 65 11.38 5.55 15.54
CA HIS A 65 11.97 4.63 14.57
C HIS A 65 11.88 5.25 13.17
N PRO A 66 12.80 6.19 12.83
CA PRO A 66 12.69 6.95 11.62
C PRO A 66 12.71 6.08 10.37
N PRO A 67 11.85 6.36 9.38
CA PRO A 67 11.93 5.72 8.08
C PRO A 67 13.32 5.85 7.46
N THR A 68 13.77 4.81 6.79
CA THR A 68 15.00 4.76 6.00
C THR A 68 14.70 4.76 4.50
N LEU A 69 13.46 4.43 4.13
CA LEU A 69 12.96 4.54 2.76
C LEU A 69 11.45 4.81 2.72
N ALA A 70 11.01 5.42 1.63
CA ALA A 70 9.59 5.60 1.29
C ALA A 70 9.28 4.87 -0.01
N VAL A 71 8.10 4.25 -0.11
CA VAL A 71 7.71 3.49 -1.30
C VAL A 71 6.31 3.92 -1.73
N VAL A 72 6.19 4.28 -3.00
CA VAL A 72 4.92 4.54 -3.69
C VAL A 72 4.55 3.29 -4.48
N LEU A 73 3.41 2.68 -4.20
CA LEU A 73 2.98 1.44 -4.86
C LEU A 73 2.23 1.69 -6.17
N LYS A 74 1.64 2.87 -6.34
CA LYS A 74 0.78 3.22 -7.47
C LYS A 74 0.99 4.68 -7.89
N PRO A 75 0.92 5.04 -9.19
CA PRO A 75 1.20 6.40 -9.67
C PRO A 75 0.39 7.52 -9.02
N ASP A 76 -0.84 7.27 -8.61
CA ASP A 76 -1.74 8.22 -7.93
C ASP A 76 -1.74 8.07 -6.41
N HIS A 77 -0.85 7.23 -5.85
CA HIS A 77 -0.58 7.13 -4.41
C HIS A 77 0.70 7.86 -4.00
N VAL A 78 1.12 8.86 -4.75
CA VAL A 78 2.27 9.73 -4.39
C VAL A 78 2.07 10.37 -3.02
N ARG A 79 0.85 10.84 -2.74
CA ARG A 79 0.46 11.40 -1.44
C ARG A 79 1.52 12.36 -0.89
N ASP A 80 2.05 12.10 0.29
CA ASP A 80 3.05 12.94 0.96
C ASP A 80 4.48 12.36 0.89
N VAL A 81 4.81 11.55 -0.14
CA VAL A 81 6.16 10.98 -0.30
C VAL A 81 7.24 12.05 -0.21
N ASP A 82 7.01 13.22 -0.82
CA ASP A 82 7.95 14.35 -0.80
C ASP A 82 8.21 14.89 0.61
N LEU A 83 7.18 14.92 1.46
CA LEU A 83 7.31 15.32 2.85
C LEU A 83 8.16 14.29 3.62
N PHE A 84 7.88 13.00 3.46
CA PHE A 84 8.62 11.94 4.13
C PHE A 84 10.07 11.88 3.68
N ALA A 85 10.32 12.00 2.37
CA ALA A 85 11.67 12.03 1.83
C ALA A 85 12.49 13.20 2.40
N ARG A 86 11.93 14.39 2.47
CA ARG A 86 12.59 15.56 3.03
C ARG A 86 12.75 15.51 4.56
N ARG A 87 11.71 15.05 5.29
CA ARG A 87 11.73 15.01 6.76
C ARG A 87 12.79 14.07 7.30
N TYR A 88 12.93 12.91 6.69
CA TYR A 88 13.80 11.84 7.18
C TYR A 88 15.07 11.66 6.33
N ASP A 89 15.26 12.47 5.27
CA ASP A 89 16.39 12.37 4.33
C ASP A 89 16.55 10.95 3.77
N VAL A 90 15.45 10.39 3.26
CA VAL A 90 15.38 8.99 2.83
C VAL A 90 15.28 8.85 1.33
N ARG A 91 15.74 7.71 0.83
CA ARG A 91 15.51 7.29 -0.56
C ARG A 91 14.03 6.98 -0.76
N ALA A 92 13.53 7.30 -1.95
CA ALA A 92 12.17 6.98 -2.33
C ALA A 92 12.14 6.05 -3.53
N PHE A 93 11.20 5.10 -3.53
CA PHE A 93 11.00 4.09 -4.55
C PHE A 93 9.57 4.17 -5.09
N GLY A 94 9.38 3.83 -6.35
CA GLY A 94 8.03 3.84 -6.89
C GLY A 94 7.95 3.61 -8.39
N PRO A 95 6.76 3.86 -9.00
CA PRO A 95 6.58 3.71 -10.43
C PRO A 95 7.43 4.70 -11.20
N SER A 96 7.80 4.33 -12.44
CA SER A 96 8.57 5.19 -13.35
C SER A 96 7.69 6.12 -14.19
N LEU A 97 6.37 6.00 -14.11
CA LEU A 97 5.41 6.76 -14.90
C LEU A 97 4.26 7.22 -14.01
N PHE A 98 3.93 8.51 -14.13
CA PHE A 98 2.89 9.18 -13.34
C PHE A 98 1.85 9.82 -14.24
N TRP A 99 0.68 10.10 -13.70
CA TRP A 99 -0.27 11.00 -14.31
C TRP A 99 0.25 12.45 -14.18
N PRO A 100 -0.11 13.37 -15.07
CA PRO A 100 0.43 14.73 -15.03
C PRO A 100 0.22 15.51 -13.71
N GLY A 101 -0.77 15.13 -12.91
CA GLY A 101 -1.05 15.76 -11.61
C GLY A 101 -0.35 15.12 -10.43
N ASP A 102 0.24 13.94 -10.62
CA ASP A 102 0.72 13.08 -9.52
C ASP A 102 2.25 12.91 -9.54
N VAL A 103 2.95 13.76 -10.30
CA VAL A 103 4.41 13.68 -10.39
C VAL A 103 5.02 14.23 -9.10
N PRO A 104 5.75 13.40 -8.30
CA PRO A 104 6.42 13.89 -7.10
C PRO A 104 7.58 14.82 -7.43
N GLU A 105 7.96 15.68 -6.48
CA GLU A 105 9.19 16.47 -6.55
C GLU A 105 10.43 15.63 -6.27
N THR A 106 10.27 14.58 -5.45
CA THR A 106 11.34 13.63 -5.09
C THR A 106 11.60 12.67 -6.24
N ASP A 107 12.86 12.48 -6.59
CA ASP A 107 13.27 11.45 -7.54
C ASP A 107 12.99 10.06 -6.95
N LEU A 108 12.15 9.28 -7.63
CA LEU A 108 11.87 7.90 -7.24
C LEU A 108 12.77 6.92 -8.00
N GLU A 109 13.39 6.02 -7.26
CA GLU A 109 14.02 4.84 -7.86
C GLU A 109 12.91 3.89 -8.36
N GLY A 110 12.96 3.54 -9.66
CA GLY A 110 11.92 2.72 -10.27
C GLY A 110 11.86 1.32 -9.67
N ILE A 111 10.65 0.85 -9.34
CA ILE A 111 10.40 -0.53 -8.94
C ILE A 111 9.77 -1.33 -10.08
N GLU A 112 10.27 -2.55 -10.26
CA GLU A 112 9.78 -3.47 -11.28
C GLU A 112 9.33 -4.78 -10.62
N PRO A 113 8.26 -5.42 -11.10
CA PRO A 113 7.84 -6.71 -10.59
C PRO A 113 8.99 -7.74 -10.58
N GLY A 114 9.20 -8.40 -9.45
CA GLY A 114 10.27 -9.35 -9.22
C GLY A 114 11.55 -8.74 -8.67
N SER A 115 11.66 -7.41 -8.57
CA SER A 115 12.79 -6.76 -7.89
C SER A 115 12.67 -6.84 -6.37
N GLU A 116 13.81 -6.81 -5.69
CA GLU A 116 13.90 -6.73 -4.24
C GLU A 116 14.35 -5.31 -3.84
N LEU A 117 13.61 -4.71 -2.93
CA LEU A 117 13.93 -3.43 -2.33
C LEU A 117 14.73 -3.64 -1.03
N PRO A 118 15.36 -2.57 -0.49
CA PRO A 118 15.96 -2.63 0.86
C PRO A 118 14.95 -3.16 1.89
N GLY A 119 15.44 -3.89 2.89
CA GLY A 119 14.59 -4.57 3.87
C GLY A 119 14.00 -5.89 3.38
N GLY A 120 14.45 -6.43 2.22
CA GLY A 120 13.97 -7.70 1.67
C GLY A 120 12.52 -7.65 1.17
N LEU A 121 11.99 -6.44 0.88
CA LEU A 121 10.66 -6.27 0.33
C LEU A 121 10.67 -6.66 -1.14
N VAL A 122 9.72 -7.49 -1.58
CA VAL A 122 9.70 -8.02 -2.95
C VAL A 122 8.55 -7.40 -3.75
N ALA A 123 8.87 -6.77 -4.86
CA ALA A 123 7.92 -6.20 -5.78
C ALA A 123 7.16 -7.30 -6.54
N LEU A 124 5.84 -7.21 -6.56
CA LEU A 124 4.97 -8.21 -7.16
C LEU A 124 4.28 -7.68 -8.43
N TYR A 125 3.70 -8.60 -9.18
CA TYR A 125 2.86 -8.29 -10.33
C TYR A 125 1.40 -8.67 -10.05
N ASP A 126 0.48 -7.72 -10.20
CA ASP A 126 -0.96 -7.89 -9.97
C ASP A 126 -1.79 -8.11 -11.26
N GLY A 127 -1.14 -8.18 -12.40
CA GLY A 127 -1.79 -8.31 -13.70
C GLY A 127 -2.23 -6.99 -14.34
N ARG A 128 -2.19 -5.87 -13.63
CA ARG A 128 -2.66 -4.56 -14.12
C ARG A 128 -1.59 -3.70 -14.78
N GLY A 129 -0.38 -4.26 -14.92
CA GLY A 129 0.72 -3.62 -15.62
C GLY A 129 1.35 -2.49 -14.80
N ARG A 130 1.38 -1.26 -15.33
CA ARG A 130 2.09 -0.13 -14.71
C ARG A 130 1.29 0.60 -13.64
N ASN A 131 0.07 0.17 -13.36
CA ASN A 131 -0.82 0.90 -12.46
C ASN A 131 -0.48 0.67 -11.00
N GLU A 132 0.06 -0.50 -10.66
CA GLU A 132 0.40 -0.83 -9.28
C GLU A 132 1.51 -1.87 -9.23
N THR A 133 2.34 -1.77 -8.21
CA THR A 133 3.34 -2.78 -7.86
C THR A 133 3.13 -3.17 -6.40
N PRO A 134 2.31 -4.18 -6.10
CA PRO A 134 2.13 -4.67 -4.73
C PRO A 134 3.43 -5.20 -4.16
N LEU A 135 3.55 -5.26 -2.84
CA LEU A 135 4.73 -5.80 -2.16
C LEU A 135 4.41 -7.10 -1.42
N TRP A 136 5.35 -8.02 -1.45
CA TRP A 136 5.48 -9.13 -0.53
C TRP A 136 6.48 -8.74 0.57
N LEU A 137 6.06 -8.90 1.82
CA LEU A 137 6.85 -8.67 3.04
C LEU A 137 7.14 -10.04 3.65
N PRO A 138 8.29 -10.69 3.32
CA PRO A 138 8.55 -12.07 3.73
C PRO A 138 8.58 -12.27 5.23
N GLU A 139 9.23 -11.37 5.95
CA GLU A 139 9.42 -11.45 7.40
C GLU A 139 8.08 -11.32 8.15
N GLN A 140 7.20 -10.42 7.69
CA GLN A 140 5.88 -10.20 8.28
C GLN A 140 4.80 -11.11 7.67
N ARG A 141 5.14 -11.90 6.66
CA ARG A 141 4.23 -12.77 5.90
C ARG A 141 2.99 -12.02 5.43
N ALA A 142 3.20 -10.84 4.84
CA ALA A 142 2.15 -9.94 4.43
C ALA A 142 2.26 -9.54 2.95
N LEU A 143 1.11 -9.46 2.28
CA LEU A 143 0.97 -8.77 0.99
C LEU A 143 0.44 -7.36 1.25
N VAL A 144 0.96 -6.37 0.54
CA VAL A 144 0.48 -4.98 0.61
C VAL A 144 0.06 -4.53 -0.78
N PHE A 145 -1.17 -4.05 -0.88
CA PHE A 145 -1.77 -3.52 -2.10
C PHE A 145 -2.17 -2.06 -1.91
N ALA A 146 -2.05 -1.27 -2.99
CA ALA A 146 -2.67 0.04 -3.11
C ALA A 146 -4.18 -0.13 -3.42
N ASP A 147 -4.52 -0.39 -4.69
CA ASP A 147 -5.90 -0.50 -5.18
C ASP A 147 -6.22 -1.84 -5.87
N GLY A 148 -5.24 -2.69 -6.14
CA GLY A 148 -5.48 -4.00 -6.73
C GLY A 148 -6.52 -4.81 -5.99
N LEU A 149 -6.51 -4.60 -4.68
CA LEU A 149 -7.54 -5.06 -3.75
C LEU A 149 -8.09 -3.89 -2.95
N THR A 150 -9.36 -3.98 -2.59
CA THR A 150 -10.07 -3.01 -1.75
C THR A 150 -11.02 -3.76 -0.81
N ALA A 151 -11.47 -3.10 0.26
CA ALA A 151 -12.35 -3.76 1.23
C ALA A 151 -13.57 -2.91 1.62
N PRO A 152 -14.44 -2.56 0.66
CA PRO A 152 -15.64 -1.79 0.92
C PRO A 152 -16.56 -2.54 1.88
N GLY A 153 -17.00 -1.84 2.94
CA GLY A 153 -17.81 -2.47 3.98
C GLY A 153 -17.14 -3.63 4.72
N GLY A 154 -15.80 -3.76 4.63
CA GLY A 154 -15.00 -4.78 5.30
C GLY A 154 -14.85 -6.10 4.52
N GLU A 155 -15.41 -6.23 3.32
CA GLU A 155 -15.25 -7.41 2.48
C GLU A 155 -14.13 -7.18 1.44
N LEU A 156 -13.09 -8.02 1.48
CA LEU A 156 -11.99 -7.92 0.52
C LEU A 156 -12.46 -8.28 -0.89
N ARG A 157 -12.17 -7.41 -1.85
CA ARG A 157 -12.59 -7.52 -3.26
C ARG A 157 -11.43 -7.15 -4.19
N VAL A 158 -11.40 -7.76 -5.36
CA VAL A 158 -10.51 -7.33 -6.44
C VAL A 158 -11.12 -6.09 -7.10
N TRP A 159 -10.35 -5.00 -7.25
CA TRP A 159 -10.82 -3.83 -7.98
C TRP A 159 -10.96 -4.15 -9.47
N SER A 160 -12.06 -3.72 -10.07
CA SER A 160 -12.40 -4.00 -11.47
C SER A 160 -11.36 -3.42 -12.43
N THR A 161 -11.03 -4.19 -13.46
CA THR A 161 -10.20 -3.76 -14.58
C THR A 161 -10.72 -4.39 -15.87
N PRO A 162 -10.54 -3.74 -17.03
CA PRO A 162 -10.90 -4.34 -18.32
C PRO A 162 -10.23 -5.70 -18.60
N TRP A 163 -9.11 -5.98 -17.94
CA TRP A 163 -8.34 -7.23 -18.08
C TRP A 163 -8.48 -8.15 -16.87
N HIS A 164 -9.62 -8.08 -16.16
CA HIS A 164 -9.85 -8.82 -14.91
C HIS A 164 -9.59 -10.32 -15.08
N GLU A 165 -10.32 -10.97 -16.00
CA GLU A 165 -10.23 -12.42 -16.22
C GLU A 165 -8.93 -12.85 -16.91
N GLU A 166 -8.43 -12.03 -17.85
CA GLU A 166 -7.31 -12.41 -18.70
C GLU A 166 -5.96 -12.21 -18.03
N ARG A 167 -5.84 -11.25 -17.10
CA ARG A 167 -4.55 -10.84 -16.53
C ARG A 167 -4.57 -10.71 -15.01
N ALA A 168 -5.53 -9.98 -14.43
CA ALA A 168 -5.53 -9.68 -13.00
C ALA A 168 -5.76 -10.95 -12.17
N LEU A 169 -6.83 -11.71 -12.41
CA LEU A 169 -7.09 -12.94 -11.67
C LEU A 169 -5.98 -13.99 -11.79
N PRO A 170 -5.42 -14.30 -12.98
CA PRO A 170 -4.28 -15.21 -13.07
C PRO A 170 -3.05 -14.74 -12.28
N ALA A 171 -2.72 -13.45 -12.33
CA ALA A 171 -1.60 -12.90 -11.57
C ALA A 171 -1.84 -12.97 -10.06
N LEU A 172 -3.03 -12.57 -9.59
CA LEU A 172 -3.39 -12.64 -8.18
C LEU A 172 -3.44 -14.09 -7.68
N ARG A 173 -3.94 -15.04 -8.47
CA ARG A 173 -3.93 -16.47 -8.13
C ARG A 173 -2.51 -17.03 -7.99
N ALA A 174 -1.56 -16.56 -8.79
CA ALA A 174 -0.16 -16.96 -8.64
C ALA A 174 0.44 -16.57 -7.29
N LEU A 175 -0.04 -15.48 -6.66
CA LEU A 175 0.42 -15.06 -5.34
C LEU A 175 0.01 -16.05 -4.22
N LEU A 176 -0.93 -16.96 -4.48
CA LEU A 176 -1.27 -18.03 -3.53
C LEU A 176 -0.12 -19.03 -3.30
N GLU A 177 0.90 -19.03 -4.15
CA GLU A 177 2.12 -19.81 -3.92
C GLU A 177 3.01 -19.23 -2.83
N LEU A 178 2.84 -17.93 -2.49
CA LEU A 178 3.55 -17.30 -1.39
C LEU A 178 2.94 -17.71 -0.04
N PRO A 179 3.76 -17.86 1.01
CA PRO A 179 3.30 -18.29 2.33
C PRO A 179 2.76 -17.11 3.17
N PHE A 180 2.01 -16.20 2.55
CA PHE A 180 1.43 -15.07 3.28
C PHE A 180 0.30 -15.50 4.22
N GLU A 181 0.14 -14.77 5.30
CA GLU A 181 -0.91 -14.94 6.30
C GLU A 181 -1.90 -13.78 6.29
N ARG A 182 -1.45 -12.62 5.84
CA ARG A 182 -2.23 -11.38 5.86
C ARG A 182 -2.08 -10.58 4.57
N VAL A 183 -3.11 -9.78 4.32
CA VAL A 183 -3.19 -8.85 3.19
C VAL A 183 -3.54 -7.47 3.75
N ILE A 184 -2.81 -6.45 3.34
CA ILE A 184 -3.05 -5.07 3.69
C ILE A 184 -3.52 -4.33 2.44
N VAL A 185 -4.55 -3.51 2.58
CA VAL A 185 -5.13 -2.70 1.51
C VAL A 185 -5.25 -1.24 1.92
N SER A 186 -5.24 -0.34 0.94
CA SER A 186 -5.28 1.10 1.16
C SER A 186 -6.69 1.58 1.54
N HIS A 187 -7.73 0.96 1.00
CA HIS A 187 -9.11 1.40 1.10
C HIS A 187 -9.99 0.36 1.78
N GLY A 188 -10.89 0.82 2.68
CA GLY A 188 -11.78 -0.01 3.48
C GLY A 188 -11.13 -0.60 4.74
N GLU A 189 -11.58 -1.75 5.21
CA GLU A 189 -10.89 -2.46 6.31
C GLU A 189 -9.48 -2.86 5.87
N PRO A 190 -8.42 -2.43 6.58
CA PRO A 190 -7.08 -2.51 6.01
C PRO A 190 -6.43 -3.90 6.10
N VAL A 191 -6.86 -4.78 7.02
CA VAL A 191 -6.15 -6.05 7.29
C VAL A 191 -7.07 -7.23 7.10
N HIS A 192 -6.64 -8.17 6.26
CA HIS A 192 -7.37 -9.39 5.95
C HIS A 192 -6.46 -10.62 6.06
N ASP A 193 -7.07 -11.78 6.28
CA ASP A 193 -6.38 -13.06 6.28
C ASP A 193 -6.30 -13.68 4.86
N ARG A 194 -5.54 -14.76 4.74
CA ARG A 194 -5.41 -15.52 3.50
C ARG A 194 -6.76 -16.07 2.99
N ALA A 195 -7.65 -16.49 3.89
CA ALA A 195 -8.95 -17.01 3.49
C ALA A 195 -9.85 -15.91 2.90
N ALA A 196 -9.76 -14.68 3.38
CA ALA A 196 -10.43 -13.53 2.77
C ALA A 196 -9.87 -13.25 1.36
N TYR A 197 -8.55 -13.35 1.17
CA TYR A 197 -7.92 -13.22 -0.14
C TYR A 197 -8.44 -14.29 -1.12
N GLU A 198 -8.43 -15.55 -0.73
CA GLU A 198 -8.94 -16.66 -1.55
C GLU A 198 -10.40 -16.43 -1.96
N ARG A 199 -11.24 -15.99 -1.02
CA ARG A 199 -12.65 -15.62 -1.32
C ARG A 199 -12.75 -14.45 -2.30
N ALA A 200 -11.92 -13.41 -2.14
CA ALA A 200 -11.94 -12.23 -3.00
C ALA A 200 -11.70 -12.59 -4.48
N LEU A 201 -10.89 -13.62 -4.75
CA LEU A 201 -10.62 -14.09 -6.12
C LEU A 201 -11.80 -14.83 -6.77
N GLU A 202 -12.80 -15.23 -5.99
CA GLU A 202 -14.00 -15.92 -6.47
C GLU A 202 -15.23 -14.98 -6.51
N LEU A 203 -15.14 -13.79 -5.92
CA LEU A 203 -16.19 -12.80 -5.92
C LEU A 203 -16.17 -11.96 -7.21
N PRO A 204 -17.31 -11.41 -7.65
CA PRO A 204 -17.31 -10.43 -8.73
C PRO A 204 -16.40 -9.25 -8.39
N PRO A 205 -15.68 -8.68 -9.37
CA PRO A 205 -14.82 -7.53 -9.09
C PRO A 205 -15.61 -6.33 -8.58
N TRP A 206 -14.95 -5.52 -7.75
CA TRP A 206 -15.51 -4.26 -7.26
C TRP A 206 -15.40 -3.18 -8.34
N SER A 207 -16.46 -2.46 -8.59
CA SER A 207 -16.51 -1.40 -9.62
C SER A 207 -16.96 -0.04 -9.08
N GLY A 208 -17.01 0.15 -7.74
CA GLY A 208 -17.54 1.36 -7.14
C GLY A 208 -19.02 1.25 -6.83
#